data_1616c1c46502815987a9b418e037c28f
#
_entry.id   1616c1c46502815987a9b418e037c28f
#
_cell.length_a   1.000
_cell.length_b   1.000
_cell.length_c   1.000
_cell.angle_alpha   90.00
_cell.angle_beta   90.00
_cell.angle_gamma   90.00
#
_symmetry.space_group_name_H-M   'P 1'
#
loop_
_entity.id
_entity.type
_entity.pdbx_description
1 polymer ?
#
loop_
_entity_poly.entity_id
_entity_poly.type
_entity_poly.pdbx_seq_one_letter_code
_entity_poly.pdbx_strand_id
1 'polypeptide(L)'
;MRLGIDSYSLRWQGWDAFQLLEYSAGLGLDNVHFSERRNFASLEPDYLLSLKARADALGVQVEVGMGSFDRFSASFRPELGSGEEQLSQMLRAAAIVNSPVVRCYLGTQLDRRGAIPLRQHMDECVRTLTAVAPLARDLGIKVAVENHGGVDLLARELLEIVQAVGPDAVGVCLDTGNPAYGGEDPVVSAEVLAPFTVSSHVRDTRIWQTEDGAMAQWAPLGQGNVDLPRIIQILSEQAPNPPVDLEIITGGPPQPLPYLDVGSGFWDAFPDMLARDFARFVALARRGKAEPLDQLLGPRGAEPLPADQLAALRAQQRRDFEASVRYAQDVLGLGERSRG
;
A
#
# COMPACT_ATOMS: atom_id res chain seq x y z
N MET A 1 16.20 6.66 -6.63
CA MET A 1 15.22 5.54 -6.59
C MET A 1 14.19 5.77 -7.68
N ARG A 2 13.68 4.71 -8.31
CA ARG A 2 12.62 4.78 -9.31
C ARG A 2 11.33 5.32 -8.70
N LEU A 3 10.58 6.12 -9.47
CA LEU A 3 9.29 6.67 -9.06
C LEU A 3 8.18 6.03 -9.88
N GLY A 4 7.15 5.54 -9.21
CA GLY A 4 6.02 4.90 -9.87
C GLY A 4 4.67 5.29 -9.31
N ILE A 5 3.67 4.57 -9.77
CA ILE A 5 2.28 4.70 -9.32
C ILE A 5 1.74 3.36 -8.88
N ASP A 6 1.04 3.32 -7.75
CA ASP A 6 0.04 2.29 -7.49
C ASP A 6 -1.28 2.64 -8.19
N SER A 7 -1.84 1.68 -8.89
CA SER A 7 -3.05 1.80 -9.70
C SER A 7 -4.27 2.30 -8.93
N TYR A 8 -4.33 2.06 -7.62
CA TYR A 8 -5.43 2.51 -6.78
C TYR A 8 -5.50 4.03 -6.64
N SER A 9 -4.37 4.74 -6.84
CA SER A 9 -4.31 6.21 -6.88
C SER A 9 -5.30 6.81 -7.87
N LEU A 10 -5.58 6.13 -8.98
CA LEU A 10 -6.45 6.61 -10.05
C LEU A 10 -7.71 5.75 -10.26
N ARG A 11 -8.14 5.04 -9.21
CA ARG A 11 -9.26 4.08 -9.24
C ARG A 11 -10.59 4.62 -9.76
N TRP A 12 -10.81 5.94 -9.64
CA TRP A 12 -12.05 6.58 -10.12
C TRP A 12 -12.03 6.94 -11.60
N GLN A 13 -10.86 6.88 -12.27
CA GLN A 13 -10.76 7.24 -13.70
C GLN A 13 -11.48 6.22 -14.60
N GLY A 14 -11.57 4.95 -14.16
CA GLY A 14 -12.15 3.87 -14.95
C GLY A 14 -11.24 3.43 -16.11
N TRP A 15 -9.94 3.70 -15.99
CA TRP A 15 -8.94 3.32 -16.99
C TRP A 15 -8.60 1.84 -16.92
N ASP A 16 -8.34 1.25 -18.08
CA ASP A 16 -7.72 -0.05 -18.19
C ASP A 16 -6.20 0.00 -17.94
N ALA A 17 -5.57 -1.18 -17.92
CA ALA A 17 -4.12 -1.28 -17.66
C ALA A 17 -3.27 -0.54 -18.71
N PHE A 18 -3.67 -0.56 -19.97
CA PHE A 18 -2.94 0.11 -21.05
C PHE A 18 -3.04 1.63 -20.93
N GLN A 19 -4.23 2.15 -20.65
CA GLN A 19 -4.45 3.60 -20.42
C GLN A 19 -3.64 4.09 -19.22
N LEU A 20 -3.53 3.29 -18.15
CA LEU A 20 -2.72 3.65 -16.99
C LEU A 20 -1.22 3.65 -17.32
N LEU A 21 -0.72 2.68 -18.10
CA LEU A 21 0.66 2.68 -18.60
C LEU A 21 0.98 3.93 -19.42
N GLU A 22 0.12 4.30 -20.37
CA GLU A 22 0.29 5.50 -21.19
C GLU A 22 0.36 6.78 -20.36
N TYR A 23 -0.58 6.92 -19.42
CA TYR A 23 -0.65 8.07 -18.53
C TYR A 23 0.61 8.18 -17.66
N SER A 24 1.03 7.05 -17.09
CA SER A 24 2.21 6.99 -16.23
C SER A 24 3.49 7.32 -16.98
N ALA A 25 3.66 6.78 -18.19
CA ALA A 25 4.78 7.09 -19.07
C ALA A 25 4.78 8.59 -19.46
N GLY A 26 3.60 9.17 -19.71
CA GLY A 26 3.43 10.60 -19.99
C GLY A 26 3.83 11.53 -18.85
N LEU A 27 3.78 11.04 -17.61
CA LEU A 27 4.26 11.75 -16.41
C LEU A 27 5.74 11.48 -16.10
N GLY A 28 6.44 10.67 -16.91
CA GLY A 28 7.84 10.31 -16.69
C GLY A 28 8.05 9.34 -15.54
N LEU A 29 7.03 8.54 -15.19
CA LEU A 29 7.16 7.53 -14.16
C LEU A 29 7.91 6.30 -14.66
N ASP A 30 8.66 5.67 -13.76
CA ASP A 30 9.53 4.52 -14.05
C ASP A 30 8.81 3.17 -13.84
N ASN A 31 7.73 3.16 -13.02
CA ASN A 31 7.05 1.95 -12.58
C ASN A 31 5.53 2.14 -12.53
N VAL A 32 4.78 1.07 -12.81
CA VAL A 32 3.33 0.96 -12.56
C VAL A 32 3.06 -0.31 -11.77
N HIS A 33 2.55 -0.15 -10.57
CA HIS A 33 2.10 -1.22 -9.72
C HIS A 33 0.60 -1.46 -9.92
N PHE A 34 0.24 -2.55 -10.57
CA PHE A 34 -1.13 -3.05 -10.65
C PHE A 34 -1.42 -3.87 -9.39
N SER A 35 -1.73 -3.19 -8.31
CA SER A 35 -1.84 -3.78 -6.96
C SER A 35 -3.03 -4.73 -6.77
N GLU A 36 -3.94 -4.79 -7.73
CA GLU A 36 -5.15 -5.59 -7.65
C GLU A 36 -5.35 -6.47 -8.90
N ARG A 37 -5.75 -7.73 -8.71
CA ARG A 37 -6.06 -8.65 -9.83
C ARG A 37 -7.07 -8.05 -10.82
N ARG A 38 -8.01 -7.25 -10.35
CA ARG A 38 -9.03 -6.59 -11.21
C ARG A 38 -8.46 -5.53 -12.16
N ASN A 39 -7.20 -5.11 -12.00
CA ASN A 39 -6.54 -4.22 -12.95
C ASN A 39 -6.30 -4.88 -14.30
N PHE A 40 -6.27 -6.22 -14.34
CA PHE A 40 -6.07 -6.98 -15.56
C PHE A 40 -7.43 -7.45 -16.11
N ALA A 41 -7.69 -7.18 -17.38
CA ALA A 41 -8.87 -7.68 -18.05
C ALA A 41 -8.84 -9.23 -18.18
N SER A 42 -7.62 -9.81 -18.25
CA SER A 42 -7.38 -11.23 -18.28
C SER A 42 -6.01 -11.57 -17.68
N LEU A 43 -5.86 -12.78 -17.14
CA LEU A 43 -4.55 -13.34 -16.78
C LEU A 43 -4.04 -14.37 -17.82
N GLU A 44 -4.70 -14.46 -18.97
CA GLU A 44 -4.23 -15.31 -20.05
C GLU A 44 -2.91 -14.80 -20.64
N PRO A 45 -2.01 -15.69 -21.06
CA PRO A 45 -0.66 -15.32 -21.52
C PRO A 45 -0.64 -14.27 -22.63
N ASP A 46 -1.54 -14.36 -23.61
CA ASP A 46 -1.58 -13.42 -24.75
C ASP A 46 -1.86 -11.99 -24.31
N TYR A 47 -2.78 -11.80 -23.34
CA TYR A 47 -3.07 -10.48 -22.78
C TYR A 47 -1.87 -9.94 -21.99
N LEU A 48 -1.28 -10.78 -21.14
CA LEU A 48 -0.15 -10.39 -20.29
C LEU A 48 1.10 -10.07 -21.14
N LEU A 49 1.37 -10.84 -22.19
CA LEU A 49 2.46 -10.55 -23.14
C LEU A 49 2.23 -9.24 -23.89
N SER A 50 0.98 -8.95 -24.27
CA SER A 50 0.63 -7.68 -24.91
C SER A 50 0.85 -6.50 -23.96
N LEU A 51 0.46 -6.64 -22.70
CA LEU A 51 0.69 -5.63 -21.66
C LEU A 51 2.18 -5.40 -21.42
N LYS A 52 2.96 -6.50 -21.29
CA LYS A 52 4.41 -6.43 -21.17
C LYS A 52 5.06 -5.71 -22.36
N ALA A 53 4.70 -6.11 -23.58
CA ALA A 53 5.24 -5.48 -24.78
C ALA A 53 4.96 -3.97 -24.81
N ARG A 54 3.78 -3.54 -24.34
CA ARG A 54 3.46 -2.11 -24.26
C ARG A 54 4.28 -1.41 -23.18
N ALA A 55 4.41 -2.02 -22.01
CA ALA A 55 5.24 -1.48 -20.92
C ALA A 55 6.71 -1.34 -21.35
N ASP A 56 7.26 -2.36 -22.00
CA ASP A 56 8.64 -2.35 -22.56
C ASP A 56 8.81 -1.22 -23.58
N ALA A 57 7.85 -1.03 -24.50
CA ALA A 57 7.90 0.03 -25.50
C ALA A 57 7.84 1.44 -24.88
N LEU A 58 7.16 1.58 -23.74
CA LEU A 58 7.10 2.82 -22.97
C LEU A 58 8.30 2.97 -22.01
N GLY A 59 9.11 1.91 -21.82
CA GLY A 59 10.20 1.85 -20.86
C GLY A 59 9.73 1.90 -19.41
N VAL A 60 8.53 1.43 -19.11
CA VAL A 60 7.94 1.39 -17.77
C VAL A 60 8.02 -0.03 -17.23
N GLN A 61 8.47 -0.20 -15.99
CA GLN A 61 8.40 -1.49 -15.31
C GLN A 61 6.98 -1.74 -14.80
N VAL A 62 6.57 -3.01 -14.77
CA VAL A 62 5.29 -3.44 -14.19
C VAL A 62 5.54 -4.19 -12.90
N GLU A 63 4.84 -3.85 -11.85
CA GLU A 63 4.64 -4.69 -10.66
C GLU A 63 3.20 -5.15 -10.60
N VAL A 64 2.97 -6.35 -10.06
CA VAL A 64 1.62 -6.93 -9.95
C VAL A 64 1.27 -7.25 -8.52
N GLY A 65 -0.03 -7.23 -8.23
CA GLY A 65 -0.54 -7.56 -6.92
C GLY A 65 -1.93 -8.17 -6.96
N MET A 66 -2.38 -8.56 -5.79
CA MET A 66 -3.71 -9.10 -5.53
C MET A 66 -4.22 -8.61 -4.17
N GLY A 67 -5.45 -8.95 -3.85
CA GLY A 67 -6.09 -8.71 -2.56
C GLY A 67 -5.56 -9.60 -1.44
N SER A 68 -6.39 -9.79 -0.42
CA SER A 68 -6.09 -10.69 0.70
C SER A 68 -5.92 -12.13 0.24
N PHE A 69 -4.95 -12.80 0.82
CA PHE A 69 -4.70 -14.24 0.68
C PHE A 69 -5.04 -15.03 1.96
N ASP A 70 -5.44 -14.34 3.00
CA ASP A 70 -5.88 -14.91 4.27
C ASP A 70 -7.37 -15.30 4.19
N ARG A 71 -7.67 -16.60 4.23
CA ARG A 71 -9.03 -17.13 4.12
C ARG A 71 -9.98 -16.67 5.23
N PHE A 72 -9.45 -16.15 6.33
CA PHE A 72 -10.23 -15.63 7.45
C PHE A 72 -10.59 -14.16 7.29
N SER A 73 -9.91 -13.44 6.39
CA SER A 73 -10.19 -12.03 6.14
C SER A 73 -11.51 -11.81 5.43
N ALA A 74 -12.23 -10.75 5.84
CA ALA A 74 -13.42 -10.28 5.13
C ALA A 74 -13.11 -9.80 3.69
N SER A 75 -11.85 -9.51 3.39
CA SER A 75 -11.38 -9.10 2.05
C SER A 75 -11.02 -10.30 1.16
N PHE A 76 -10.98 -11.51 1.69
CA PHE A 76 -10.67 -12.71 0.92
C PHE A 76 -11.76 -13.04 -0.10
N ARG A 77 -11.36 -13.54 -1.25
CA ARG A 77 -12.23 -13.90 -2.38
C ARG A 77 -12.22 -15.41 -2.61
N PRO A 78 -13.03 -16.20 -1.88
CA PRO A 78 -13.02 -17.67 -2.00
C PRO A 78 -13.45 -18.20 -3.37
N GLU A 79 -14.22 -17.41 -4.14
CA GLU A 79 -14.61 -17.74 -5.52
C GLU A 79 -13.43 -17.77 -6.50
N LEU A 80 -12.27 -17.21 -6.12
CA LEU A 80 -11.05 -17.25 -6.91
C LEU A 80 -10.11 -18.41 -6.53
N GLY A 81 -10.54 -19.29 -5.62
CA GLY A 81 -9.75 -20.40 -5.10
C GLY A 81 -9.15 -20.13 -3.73
N SER A 82 -8.32 -21.05 -3.25
CA SER A 82 -7.57 -20.89 -1.99
C SER A 82 -6.51 -19.77 -2.10
N GLY A 83 -5.99 -19.32 -0.97
CA GLY A 83 -4.92 -18.33 -0.95
C GLY A 83 -3.68 -18.77 -1.73
N GLU A 84 -3.31 -20.06 -1.64
CA GLU A 84 -2.21 -20.66 -2.38
C GLU A 84 -2.44 -20.69 -3.89
N GLU A 85 -3.67 -21.00 -4.32
CA GLU A 85 -4.04 -21.02 -5.73
C GLU A 85 -3.99 -19.61 -6.32
N GLN A 86 -4.57 -18.63 -5.60
CA GLN A 86 -4.56 -17.23 -6.02
C GLN A 86 -3.13 -16.67 -6.12
N LEU A 87 -2.30 -16.87 -5.10
CA LEU A 87 -0.89 -16.44 -5.10
C LEU A 87 -0.10 -17.14 -6.22
N SER A 88 -0.29 -18.45 -6.40
CA SER A 88 0.39 -19.21 -7.47
C SER A 88 0.01 -18.72 -8.86
N GLN A 89 -1.25 -18.35 -9.06
CA GLN A 89 -1.72 -17.76 -10.33
C GLN A 89 -1.04 -16.41 -10.58
N MET A 90 -0.97 -15.55 -9.54
CA MET A 90 -0.35 -14.24 -9.67
C MET A 90 1.16 -14.31 -9.84
N LEU A 91 1.85 -15.27 -9.20
CA LEU A 91 3.29 -15.51 -9.42
C LEU A 91 3.58 -15.89 -10.88
N ARG A 92 2.73 -16.73 -11.49
CA ARG A 92 2.86 -17.08 -12.92
C ARG A 92 2.59 -15.87 -13.83
N ALA A 93 1.56 -15.06 -13.50
CA ALA A 93 1.29 -13.81 -14.23
C ALA A 93 2.46 -12.82 -14.11
N ALA A 94 3.03 -12.68 -12.91
CA ALA A 94 4.21 -11.85 -12.65
C ALA A 94 5.41 -12.28 -13.51
N ALA A 95 5.64 -13.58 -13.65
CA ALA A 95 6.70 -14.10 -14.51
C ALA A 95 6.51 -13.69 -15.98
N ILE A 96 5.27 -13.71 -16.48
CA ILE A 96 4.97 -13.34 -17.88
C ILE A 96 5.24 -11.84 -18.12
N VAL A 97 4.82 -10.97 -17.19
CA VAL A 97 4.99 -9.50 -17.34
C VAL A 97 6.36 -9.01 -16.84
N ASN A 98 7.23 -9.92 -16.38
CA ASN A 98 8.53 -9.63 -15.79
C ASN A 98 8.46 -8.73 -14.53
N SER A 99 7.42 -8.95 -13.70
CA SER A 99 7.31 -8.32 -12.40
C SER A 99 8.25 -8.99 -11.40
N PRO A 100 9.05 -8.23 -10.63
CA PRO A 100 9.92 -8.80 -9.59
C PRO A 100 9.16 -9.22 -8.34
N VAL A 101 7.92 -8.78 -8.19
CA VAL A 101 7.11 -9.01 -6.98
C VAL A 101 5.66 -9.39 -7.32
N VAL A 102 5.02 -10.05 -6.36
CA VAL A 102 3.57 -10.13 -6.23
C VAL A 102 3.18 -9.51 -4.90
N ARG A 103 2.55 -8.33 -4.92
CA ARG A 103 2.04 -7.68 -3.72
C ARG A 103 0.73 -8.35 -3.28
N CYS A 104 0.59 -8.53 -1.98
CA CYS A 104 -0.65 -8.98 -1.32
C CYS A 104 -0.72 -8.43 0.10
N TYR A 105 -1.81 -8.70 0.81
CA TYR A 105 -1.99 -8.26 2.19
C TYR A 105 -2.82 -9.28 3.00
N LEU A 106 -2.74 -9.21 4.33
CA LEU A 106 -3.60 -10.01 5.21
C LEU A 106 -5.05 -9.57 5.08
N GLY A 107 -5.36 -8.32 5.39
CA GLY A 107 -6.73 -7.83 5.40
C GLY A 107 -6.83 -6.32 5.61
N THR A 108 -7.64 -5.94 6.61
CA THR A 108 -7.85 -4.55 7.01
C THR A 108 -7.93 -4.45 8.55
N GLN A 109 -8.02 -3.23 9.07
CA GLN A 109 -8.27 -3.03 10.50
C GLN A 109 -9.55 -3.71 11.01
N LEU A 110 -10.51 -4.04 10.14
CA LEU A 110 -11.74 -4.76 10.52
C LEU A 110 -11.43 -6.21 10.90
N ASP A 111 -10.51 -6.86 10.21
CA ASP A 111 -10.06 -8.21 10.51
C ASP A 111 -9.35 -8.24 11.87
N ARG A 112 -8.51 -7.23 12.14
CA ARG A 112 -7.82 -7.07 13.42
C ARG A 112 -8.77 -6.89 14.61
N ARG A 113 -9.94 -6.28 14.38
CA ARG A 113 -11.00 -6.05 15.38
C ARG A 113 -12.11 -7.11 15.34
N GLY A 114 -11.96 -8.10 14.48
CA GLY A 114 -12.92 -9.17 14.27
C GLY A 114 -12.96 -10.20 15.39
N ALA A 115 -13.81 -11.20 15.23
CA ALA A 115 -13.95 -12.29 16.19
C ALA A 115 -12.77 -13.30 16.14
N ILE A 116 -12.03 -13.34 15.04
CA ILE A 116 -10.87 -14.21 14.87
C ILE A 116 -9.64 -13.49 15.43
N PRO A 117 -8.88 -14.10 16.34
CA PRO A 117 -7.67 -13.48 16.89
C PRO A 117 -6.64 -13.19 15.81
N LEU A 118 -5.94 -12.04 15.88
CA LEU A 118 -4.89 -11.67 14.93
C LEU A 118 -3.84 -12.77 14.74
N ARG A 119 -3.45 -13.46 15.81
CA ARG A 119 -2.50 -14.57 15.76
C ARG A 119 -2.95 -15.66 14.79
N GLN A 120 -4.24 -16.01 14.76
CA GLN A 120 -4.78 -17.01 13.83
C GLN A 120 -4.71 -16.55 12.38
N HIS A 121 -4.95 -15.27 12.11
CA HIS A 121 -4.72 -14.66 10.77
C HIS A 121 -3.23 -14.74 10.38
N MET A 122 -2.33 -14.37 11.28
CA MET A 122 -0.88 -14.43 11.02
C MET A 122 -0.40 -15.87 10.78
N ASP A 123 -0.87 -16.84 11.56
CA ASP A 123 -0.51 -18.26 11.38
C ASP A 123 -1.01 -18.78 10.02
N GLU A 124 -2.20 -18.38 9.58
CA GLU A 124 -2.72 -18.69 8.24
C GLU A 124 -1.88 -18.05 7.14
N CYS A 125 -1.47 -16.79 7.32
CA CYS A 125 -0.57 -16.12 6.40
C CYS A 125 0.76 -16.88 6.28
N VAL A 126 1.39 -17.24 7.37
CA VAL A 126 2.65 -18.03 7.38
C VAL A 126 2.45 -19.35 6.67
N ARG A 127 1.34 -20.07 6.96
CA ARG A 127 1.02 -21.35 6.31
C ARG A 127 0.90 -21.20 4.79
N THR A 128 0.11 -20.25 4.33
CA THR A 128 -0.15 -20.00 2.90
C THR A 128 1.12 -19.57 2.17
N LEU A 129 1.87 -18.61 2.74
CA LEU A 129 3.13 -18.14 2.17
C LEU A 129 4.20 -19.23 2.10
N THR A 130 4.29 -20.08 3.15
CA THR A 130 5.21 -21.22 3.16
C THR A 130 4.90 -22.20 2.02
N ALA A 131 3.61 -22.45 1.75
CA ALA A 131 3.20 -23.34 0.67
C ALA A 131 3.58 -22.83 -0.73
N VAL A 132 3.57 -21.51 -0.97
CA VAL A 132 3.91 -20.92 -2.27
C VAL A 132 5.38 -20.49 -2.40
N ALA A 133 6.13 -20.45 -1.30
CA ALA A 133 7.53 -20.02 -1.28
C ALA A 133 8.44 -20.79 -2.26
N PRO A 134 8.31 -22.14 -2.45
CA PRO A 134 9.07 -22.83 -3.46
C PRO A 134 8.86 -22.28 -4.88
N LEU A 135 7.59 -22.04 -5.28
CA LEU A 135 7.27 -21.46 -6.58
C LEU A 135 7.84 -20.04 -6.73
N ALA A 136 7.75 -19.22 -5.68
CA ALA A 136 8.30 -17.87 -5.68
C ALA A 136 9.82 -17.89 -5.93
N ARG A 137 10.56 -18.79 -5.25
CA ARG A 137 12.00 -18.99 -5.43
C ARG A 137 12.34 -19.48 -6.84
N ASP A 138 11.61 -20.48 -7.35
CA ASP A 138 11.85 -21.04 -8.68
C ASP A 138 11.68 -20.01 -9.79
N LEU A 139 10.73 -19.07 -9.61
CA LEU A 139 10.49 -17.97 -10.54
C LEU A 139 11.39 -16.74 -10.30
N GLY A 140 12.12 -16.69 -9.19
CA GLY A 140 12.91 -15.52 -8.79
C GLY A 140 12.06 -14.29 -8.43
N ILE A 141 10.80 -14.50 -8.02
CA ILE A 141 9.81 -13.45 -7.71
C ILE A 141 9.51 -13.49 -6.22
N LYS A 142 9.46 -12.34 -5.56
CA LYS A 142 9.11 -12.26 -4.14
C LYS A 142 7.63 -11.98 -3.94
N VAL A 143 7.03 -12.62 -2.93
CA VAL A 143 5.72 -12.20 -2.43
C VAL A 143 5.91 -11.03 -1.47
N ALA A 144 5.44 -9.85 -1.85
CA ALA A 144 5.56 -8.62 -1.08
C ALA A 144 4.30 -8.40 -0.23
N VAL A 145 4.37 -8.70 1.06
CA VAL A 145 3.24 -8.49 1.98
C VAL A 145 3.20 -7.05 2.45
N GLU A 146 2.04 -6.41 2.34
CA GLU A 146 1.84 -5.01 2.73
C GLU A 146 1.25 -4.90 4.13
N ASN A 147 1.66 -3.88 4.88
CA ASN A 147 0.95 -3.35 6.05
C ASN A 147 -0.24 -2.51 5.57
N HIS A 148 -1.43 -3.12 5.47
CA HIS A 148 -2.54 -2.65 4.64
C HIS A 148 -3.77 -2.17 5.44
N GLY A 149 -4.71 -1.51 4.75
CA GLY A 149 -6.11 -1.36 5.13
C GLY A 149 -6.40 -0.55 6.41
N GLY A 150 -5.67 0.52 6.66
CA GLY A 150 -5.80 1.29 7.90
C GLY A 150 -5.28 0.54 9.11
N VAL A 151 -4.36 -0.26 8.93
CA VAL A 151 -3.44 -1.19 9.56
C VAL A 151 -4.08 -2.53 9.97
N ASP A 152 -3.85 -3.52 9.11
CA ASP A 152 -4.07 -4.94 9.43
C ASP A 152 -2.92 -5.50 10.28
N LEU A 153 -1.67 -5.12 9.99
CA LEU A 153 -0.46 -5.53 10.68
C LEU A 153 0.41 -4.31 11.04
N LEU A 154 0.86 -4.25 12.28
CA LEU A 154 1.95 -3.36 12.67
C LEU A 154 3.28 -3.86 12.11
N ALA A 155 4.28 -3.00 12.02
CA ALA A 155 5.56 -3.33 11.40
C ALA A 155 6.22 -4.59 12.00
N ARG A 156 6.17 -4.76 13.32
CA ARG A 156 6.80 -5.91 13.99
C ARG A 156 6.04 -7.21 13.75
N GLU A 157 4.73 -7.16 13.62
CA GLU A 157 3.87 -8.30 13.29
C GLU A 157 4.13 -8.77 11.85
N LEU A 158 4.23 -7.82 10.91
CA LEU A 158 4.60 -8.13 9.53
C LEU A 158 6.01 -8.71 9.43
N LEU A 159 6.98 -8.15 10.17
CA LEU A 159 8.33 -8.67 10.24
C LEU A 159 8.37 -10.13 10.73
N GLU A 160 7.54 -10.48 11.72
CA GLU A 160 7.42 -11.85 12.21
C GLU A 160 6.99 -12.83 11.11
N ILE A 161 6.00 -12.45 10.28
CA ILE A 161 5.55 -13.26 9.13
C ILE A 161 6.70 -13.45 8.12
N VAL A 162 7.39 -12.37 7.75
CA VAL A 162 8.50 -12.42 6.77
C VAL A 162 9.63 -13.32 7.28
N GLN A 163 9.97 -13.21 8.57
CA GLN A 163 11.04 -14.04 9.17
C GLN A 163 10.63 -15.51 9.29
N ALA A 164 9.37 -15.81 9.60
CA ALA A 164 8.87 -17.16 9.72
C ALA A 164 8.90 -17.95 8.40
N VAL A 165 8.63 -17.28 7.26
CA VAL A 165 8.62 -17.91 5.93
C VAL A 165 10.02 -17.90 5.28
N GLY A 166 10.75 -16.83 5.45
CA GLY A 166 12.08 -16.61 4.90
C GLY A 166 12.14 -15.44 3.92
N PRO A 167 13.08 -14.50 4.13
CA PRO A 167 13.19 -13.27 3.33
C PRO A 167 13.72 -13.50 1.91
N ASP A 168 14.10 -14.72 1.56
CA ASP A 168 14.45 -15.13 0.21
C ASP A 168 13.22 -15.30 -0.70
N ALA A 169 12.06 -15.66 -0.15
CA ALA A 169 10.78 -15.82 -0.87
C ALA A 169 9.78 -14.71 -0.60
N VAL A 170 9.79 -14.15 0.61
CA VAL A 170 8.81 -13.14 1.08
C VAL A 170 9.52 -11.86 1.46
N GLY A 171 8.99 -10.74 1.01
CA GLY A 171 9.43 -9.40 1.38
C GLY A 171 8.25 -8.53 1.81
N VAL A 172 8.50 -7.25 1.92
CA VAL A 172 7.53 -6.24 2.34
C VAL A 172 7.20 -5.31 1.19
N CYS A 173 5.92 -5.00 1.01
CA CYS A 173 5.45 -3.79 0.35
C CYS A 173 5.20 -2.75 1.46
N LEU A 174 6.12 -1.80 1.64
CA LEU A 174 6.01 -0.83 2.72
C LEU A 174 4.99 0.26 2.38
N ASP A 175 3.87 0.31 3.10
CA ASP A 175 2.95 1.44 3.06
C ASP A 175 3.29 2.47 4.14
N THR A 176 3.37 3.75 3.75
CA THR A 176 3.75 4.85 4.64
C THR A 176 2.56 5.58 5.27
N GLY A 177 1.34 5.29 4.86
CA GLY A 177 0.13 5.94 5.38
C GLY A 177 -0.65 5.07 6.37
N ASN A 178 -0.73 3.77 6.12
CA ASN A 178 -1.52 2.84 6.93
C ASN A 178 -1.08 2.79 8.41
N PRO A 179 0.22 2.81 8.76
CA PRO A 179 0.65 2.73 10.17
C PRO A 179 0.01 3.77 11.07
N ALA A 180 -0.21 4.98 10.57
CA ALA A 180 -0.82 6.06 11.32
C ALA A 180 -2.20 5.72 11.90
N TYR A 181 -2.98 4.89 11.21
CA TYR A 181 -4.31 4.46 11.65
C TYR A 181 -4.29 3.42 12.76
N GLY A 182 -3.12 2.82 13.01
CA GLY A 182 -2.87 1.94 14.16
C GLY A 182 -2.16 2.65 15.32
N GLY A 183 -1.87 3.95 15.20
CA GLY A 183 -1.07 4.65 16.21
C GLY A 183 0.42 4.31 16.13
N GLU A 184 0.92 3.86 14.97
CA GLU A 184 2.34 3.66 14.71
C GLU A 184 2.89 4.82 13.86
N ASP A 185 4.02 5.39 14.27
CA ASP A 185 4.73 6.39 13.47
C ASP A 185 5.27 5.72 12.20
N PRO A 186 4.92 6.19 10.98
CA PRO A 186 5.42 5.59 9.74
C PRO A 186 6.94 5.48 9.63
N VAL A 187 7.68 6.35 10.32
CA VAL A 187 9.16 6.24 10.39
C VAL A 187 9.57 5.00 11.18
N VAL A 188 8.83 4.60 12.23
CA VAL A 188 9.09 3.33 12.95
C VAL A 188 8.88 2.14 12.02
N SER A 189 7.81 2.15 11.23
CA SER A 189 7.55 1.10 10.24
C SER A 189 8.71 0.98 9.24
N ALA A 190 9.20 2.11 8.72
CA ALA A 190 10.35 2.13 7.82
C ALA A 190 11.62 1.61 8.49
N GLU A 191 11.93 2.04 9.73
CA GLU A 191 13.11 1.57 10.48
C GLU A 191 13.09 0.04 10.72
N VAL A 192 11.91 -0.54 10.92
CA VAL A 192 11.75 -1.97 11.17
C VAL A 192 11.78 -2.79 9.88
N LEU A 193 11.14 -2.30 8.82
CA LEU A 193 10.82 -3.09 7.62
C LEU A 193 11.75 -2.83 6.43
N ALA A 194 12.50 -1.72 6.41
CA ALA A 194 13.33 -1.34 5.25
C ALA A 194 14.25 -2.45 4.75
N PRO A 195 14.95 -3.24 5.60
CA PRO A 195 15.83 -4.30 5.10
C PRO A 195 15.11 -5.41 4.29
N PHE A 196 13.79 -5.51 4.44
CA PHE A 196 12.94 -6.51 3.80
C PHE A 196 12.02 -5.91 2.74
N THR A 197 12.06 -4.58 2.55
CA THR A 197 11.18 -3.86 1.63
C THR A 197 11.62 -4.09 0.18
N VAL A 198 10.76 -4.70 -0.63
CA VAL A 198 10.99 -5.02 -2.04
C VAL A 198 10.05 -4.27 -2.99
N SER A 199 8.99 -3.68 -2.46
CA SER A 199 8.04 -2.79 -3.11
C SER A 199 7.54 -1.76 -2.10
N SER A 200 6.88 -0.69 -2.51
CA SER A 200 6.35 0.29 -1.57
C SER A 200 5.10 0.98 -2.08
N HIS A 201 4.23 1.38 -1.14
CA HIS A 201 3.11 2.30 -1.37
C HIS A 201 3.34 3.56 -0.54
N VAL A 202 3.75 4.63 -1.23
CA VAL A 202 4.11 5.88 -0.54
C VAL A 202 2.98 6.89 -0.66
N ARG A 203 2.51 7.31 0.50
CA ARG A 203 1.49 8.34 0.67
C ARG A 203 1.76 9.17 1.91
N ASP A 204 1.18 10.36 1.97
CA ASP A 204 1.23 11.21 3.15
C ASP A 204 -0.06 11.08 3.97
N THR A 205 0.03 11.33 5.25
CA THR A 205 -1.11 11.32 6.16
C THR A 205 -1.05 12.55 7.04
N ARG A 206 -2.16 13.26 7.12
CA ARG A 206 -2.35 14.35 8.09
C ARG A 206 -2.80 13.73 9.40
N ILE A 207 -2.03 13.94 10.46
CA ILE A 207 -2.26 13.38 11.79
C ILE A 207 -2.26 14.53 12.78
N TRP A 208 -3.31 14.66 13.60
CA TRP A 208 -3.38 15.72 14.61
C TRP A 208 -4.03 15.23 15.89
N GLN A 209 -3.67 15.85 17.02
CA GLN A 209 -4.18 15.51 18.33
C GLN A 209 -5.63 16.01 18.51
N THR A 210 -6.43 15.22 19.21
CA THR A 210 -7.81 15.55 19.67
C THR A 210 -7.93 15.32 21.17
N GLU A 211 -9.11 15.61 21.75
CA GLU A 211 -9.42 15.36 23.15
C GLU A 211 -9.31 13.85 23.48
N ASP A 212 -9.90 12.99 22.64
CA ASP A 212 -9.95 11.55 22.86
C ASP A 212 -8.72 10.80 22.31
N GLY A 213 -7.77 11.48 21.67
CA GLY A 213 -6.61 10.83 21.08
C GLY A 213 -6.03 11.57 19.88
N ALA A 214 -6.27 11.08 18.67
CA ALA A 214 -5.87 11.72 17.43
C ALA A 214 -6.88 11.51 16.31
N MET A 215 -6.69 12.25 15.22
CA MET A 215 -7.32 12.00 13.91
C MET A 215 -6.25 11.74 12.88
N ALA A 216 -6.56 10.91 11.89
CA ALA A 216 -5.72 10.67 10.72
C ALA A 216 -6.54 10.85 9.44
N GLN A 217 -5.94 11.46 8.42
CA GLN A 217 -6.53 11.63 7.09
C GLN A 217 -5.45 11.48 6.02
N TRP A 218 -5.66 10.59 5.05
CA TRP A 218 -4.76 10.50 3.90
C TRP A 218 -4.73 11.81 3.13
N ALA A 219 -3.54 12.18 2.70
CA ALA A 219 -3.24 13.44 2.06
C ALA A 219 -2.36 13.24 0.81
N PRO A 220 -2.43 14.14 -0.18
CA PRO A 220 -1.39 14.25 -1.21
C PRO A 220 -0.03 14.51 -0.56
N LEU A 221 1.05 14.09 -1.22
CA LEU A 221 2.40 14.27 -0.68
C LEU A 221 2.69 15.75 -0.37
N GLY A 222 3.27 16.00 0.79
CA GLY A 222 3.61 17.33 1.30
C GLY A 222 2.44 18.08 1.96
N GLN A 223 1.23 17.48 2.01
CA GLN A 223 0.07 18.06 2.69
C GLN A 223 -0.24 17.38 4.03
N GLY A 224 0.43 16.31 4.35
CA GLY A 224 0.40 15.65 5.66
C GLY A 224 1.53 16.11 6.57
N ASN A 225 1.86 15.28 7.54
CA ASN A 225 2.98 15.50 8.47
C ASN A 225 3.83 14.25 8.72
N VAL A 226 3.72 13.25 7.86
CA VAL A 226 4.65 12.11 7.83
C VAL A 226 6.04 12.63 7.39
N ASP A 227 7.09 12.16 8.05
CA ASP A 227 8.46 12.52 7.68
C ASP A 227 8.93 11.68 6.46
N LEU A 228 8.35 11.98 5.29
CA LEU A 228 8.66 11.30 4.04
C LEU A 228 10.16 11.40 3.67
N PRO A 229 10.83 12.55 3.80
CA PRO A 229 12.27 12.62 3.55
C PRO A 229 13.06 11.61 4.37
N ARG A 230 12.73 11.45 5.66
CA ARG A 230 13.38 10.46 6.53
C ARG A 230 13.10 9.03 6.10
N ILE A 231 11.88 8.72 5.72
CA ILE A 231 11.49 7.38 5.22
C ILE A 231 12.26 7.06 3.93
N ILE A 232 12.31 7.99 2.97
CA ILE A 232 13.05 7.80 1.71
C ILE A 232 14.54 7.62 1.97
N GLN A 233 15.11 8.36 2.91
CA GLN A 233 16.50 8.16 3.33
C GLN A 233 16.71 6.73 3.86
N ILE A 234 15.88 6.26 4.79
CA ILE A 234 15.96 4.91 5.37
C ILE A 234 15.86 3.85 4.25
N LEU A 235 14.90 3.98 3.35
CA LEU A 235 14.74 3.05 2.22
C LEU A 235 15.99 3.06 1.31
N SER A 236 16.55 4.22 1.02
CA SER A 236 17.73 4.33 0.16
C SER A 236 18.99 3.71 0.79
N GLU A 237 19.09 3.73 2.12
CA GLU A 237 20.24 3.21 2.87
C GLU A 237 20.14 1.71 3.18
N GLN A 238 18.93 1.18 3.38
CA GLN A 238 18.73 -0.14 3.99
C GLN A 238 17.91 -1.12 3.14
N ALA A 239 17.10 -0.62 2.21
CA ALA A 239 16.27 -1.48 1.39
C ALA A 239 17.00 -1.96 0.11
N PRO A 240 16.60 -3.11 -0.48
CA PRO A 240 17.18 -3.63 -1.73
C PRO A 240 16.70 -2.87 -2.98
N ASN A 241 16.68 -1.53 -2.94
CA ASN A 241 16.31 -0.63 -4.03
C ASN A 241 14.88 -0.83 -4.60
N PRO A 242 13.81 -0.85 -3.76
CA PRO A 242 12.45 -0.91 -4.25
C PRO A 242 12.09 0.34 -5.06
N PRO A 243 11.09 0.27 -5.95
CA PRO A 243 10.46 1.48 -6.47
C PRO A 243 9.72 2.22 -5.35
N VAL A 244 9.55 3.51 -5.52
CA VAL A 244 8.66 4.35 -4.70
C VAL A 244 7.38 4.55 -5.49
N ASP A 245 6.39 3.69 -5.26
CA ASP A 245 5.10 3.79 -5.93
C ASP A 245 4.14 4.65 -5.11
N LEU A 246 3.65 5.71 -5.72
CA LEU A 246 2.73 6.62 -5.05
C LEU A 246 1.34 6.01 -5.00
N GLU A 247 0.79 5.86 -3.79
CA GLU A 247 -0.60 5.47 -3.56
C GLU A 247 -1.39 6.63 -2.94
N ILE A 248 -1.91 7.51 -3.78
CA ILE A 248 -2.60 8.72 -3.35
C ILE A 248 -4.09 8.45 -3.17
N ILE A 249 -4.56 8.56 -1.93
CA ILE A 249 -5.97 8.31 -1.59
C ILE A 249 -6.74 9.63 -1.53
N THR A 250 -7.34 10.00 -2.66
CA THR A 250 -8.26 11.13 -2.74
C THR A 250 -9.64 10.73 -2.21
N GLY A 251 -10.29 11.62 -1.45
CA GLY A 251 -11.67 11.51 -1.02
C GLY A 251 -11.87 10.70 0.28
N GLY A 252 -10.80 10.40 1.02
CA GLY A 252 -10.87 9.76 2.32
C GLY A 252 -11.27 10.74 3.44
N PRO A 253 -12.32 10.46 4.24
CA PRO A 253 -12.64 11.29 5.41
C PRO A 253 -11.59 11.12 6.51
N PRO A 254 -11.45 12.11 7.42
CA PRO A 254 -10.70 11.92 8.66
C PRO A 254 -11.26 10.75 9.46
N GLN A 255 -10.38 9.97 10.08
CA GLN A 255 -10.74 8.85 10.95
C GLN A 255 -10.20 9.07 12.37
N PRO A 256 -11.00 8.79 13.42
CA PRO A 256 -10.57 8.94 14.80
C PRO A 256 -9.69 7.78 15.24
N LEU A 257 -8.72 8.09 16.09
CA LEU A 257 -7.89 7.16 16.83
C LEU A 257 -8.06 7.45 18.34
N PRO A 258 -9.07 6.88 18.98
CA PRO A 258 -9.48 7.28 20.34
C PRO A 258 -8.66 6.54 21.41
N TYR A 259 -7.35 6.66 21.40
CA TYR A 259 -6.44 5.95 22.31
C TYR A 259 -6.45 6.48 23.76
N LEU A 260 -7.02 7.65 24.01
CA LEU A 260 -7.24 8.18 25.37
C LEU A 260 -8.58 7.76 25.97
N ASP A 261 -9.52 7.33 25.14
CA ASP A 261 -10.74 6.67 25.60
C ASP A 261 -10.49 5.16 25.76
N VAL A 262 -10.28 4.73 27.01
CA VAL A 262 -10.01 3.32 27.34
C VAL A 262 -11.18 2.40 26.94
N GLY A 263 -12.41 2.92 26.90
CA GLY A 263 -13.60 2.15 26.52
C GLY A 263 -13.81 2.01 25.01
N SER A 264 -13.02 2.68 24.18
CA SER A 264 -13.18 2.71 22.71
C SER A 264 -12.85 1.40 22.00
N GLY A 265 -12.18 0.46 22.67
CA GLY A 265 -11.64 -0.77 22.06
C GLY A 265 -10.38 -0.53 21.21
N PHE A 266 -9.79 0.67 21.21
CA PHE A 266 -8.54 0.92 20.50
C PHE A 266 -7.43 -0.02 20.97
N TRP A 267 -7.22 -0.12 22.29
CA TRP A 267 -6.17 -0.96 22.87
C TRP A 267 -6.44 -2.46 22.76
N ASP A 268 -7.70 -2.86 22.61
CA ASP A 268 -8.04 -4.28 22.37
C ASP A 268 -7.53 -4.73 20.98
N ALA A 269 -7.46 -3.80 20.02
CA ALA A 269 -6.91 -4.07 18.70
C ALA A 269 -5.36 -4.04 18.65
N PHE A 270 -4.70 -3.40 19.64
CA PHE A 270 -3.26 -3.20 19.66
C PHE A 270 -2.63 -3.55 21.04
N PRO A 271 -2.89 -4.76 21.58
CA PRO A 271 -2.48 -5.12 22.96
C PRO A 271 -0.95 -5.16 23.14
N ASP A 272 -0.21 -5.48 22.10
CA ASP A 272 1.25 -5.68 22.13
C ASP A 272 2.04 -4.48 21.61
N MET A 273 1.38 -3.32 21.41
CA MET A 273 2.05 -2.12 20.95
C MET A 273 3.10 -1.65 21.96
N LEU A 274 4.32 -1.41 21.48
CA LEU A 274 5.39 -0.95 22.33
C LEU A 274 5.19 0.53 22.70
N ALA A 275 5.21 0.84 23.99
CA ALA A 275 5.02 2.20 24.50
C ALA A 275 5.99 3.21 23.86
N ARG A 276 7.24 2.82 23.57
CA ARG A 276 8.22 3.70 22.91
C ARG A 276 7.84 4.03 21.47
N ASP A 277 7.27 3.09 20.72
CA ASP A 277 6.85 3.28 19.33
C ASP A 277 5.57 4.14 19.29
N PHE A 278 4.61 3.86 20.18
CA PHE A 278 3.41 4.70 20.36
C PHE A 278 3.74 6.13 20.80
N ALA A 279 4.75 6.33 21.68
CA ALA A 279 5.15 7.67 22.10
C ALA A 279 5.66 8.53 20.93
N ARG A 280 6.28 7.94 19.91
CA ARG A 280 6.69 8.64 18.67
C ARG A 280 5.46 9.07 17.87
N PHE A 281 4.46 8.21 17.74
CA PHE A 281 3.19 8.56 17.09
C PHE A 281 2.49 9.71 17.83
N VAL A 282 2.40 9.68 19.16
CA VAL A 282 1.84 10.77 19.95
C VAL A 282 2.61 12.08 19.72
N ALA A 283 3.93 12.03 19.65
CA ALA A 283 4.75 13.19 19.35
C ALA A 283 4.50 13.73 17.92
N LEU A 284 4.25 12.84 16.94
CA LEU A 284 3.88 13.22 15.59
C LEU A 284 2.49 13.90 15.57
N ALA A 285 1.49 13.32 16.24
CA ALA A 285 0.13 13.88 16.33
C ALA A 285 0.11 15.27 16.98
N ARG A 286 0.91 15.49 18.03
CA ARG A 286 1.05 16.79 18.72
C ARG A 286 1.60 17.91 17.83
N ARG A 287 2.39 17.58 16.81
CA ARG A 287 2.94 18.55 15.86
C ARG A 287 2.01 18.82 14.68
N GLY A 288 0.97 18.01 14.52
CA GLY A 288 0.00 18.15 13.45
C GLY A 288 -0.96 19.33 13.68
N LYS A 289 -1.44 19.90 12.58
CA LYS A 289 -2.44 20.98 12.60
C LYS A 289 -3.84 20.38 12.57
N ALA A 290 -4.71 20.84 13.45
CA ALA A 290 -6.10 20.41 13.59
C ALA A 290 -7.01 20.99 12.50
N GLU A 291 -6.62 20.82 11.24
CA GLU A 291 -7.37 21.29 10.08
C GLU A 291 -7.52 20.12 9.10
N PRO A 292 -8.71 19.52 8.94
CA PRO A 292 -8.93 18.52 7.90
C PRO A 292 -8.69 19.13 6.51
N LEU A 293 -8.31 18.28 5.56
CA LEU A 293 -8.19 18.72 4.16
C LEU A 293 -9.58 19.06 3.60
N ASP A 294 -9.67 20.20 2.94
CA ASP A 294 -10.83 20.54 2.12
C ASP A 294 -10.75 19.74 0.81
N GLN A 295 -11.46 18.62 0.77
CA GLN A 295 -11.50 17.72 -0.39
C GLN A 295 -12.89 17.13 -0.59
N LEU A 296 -13.23 16.86 -1.84
CA LEU A 296 -14.42 16.09 -2.17
C LEU A 296 -14.30 14.69 -1.60
N LEU A 297 -15.33 14.23 -0.91
CA LEU A 297 -15.36 12.87 -0.37
C LEU A 297 -15.80 11.88 -1.45
N GLY A 298 -15.19 10.71 -1.44
CA GLY A 298 -15.60 9.58 -2.25
C GLY A 298 -16.97 9.03 -1.82
N PRO A 299 -17.52 8.08 -2.58
CA PRO A 299 -18.81 7.47 -2.25
C PRO A 299 -18.75 6.77 -0.89
N ARG A 300 -19.85 6.90 -0.13
CA ARG A 300 -20.05 6.15 1.10
C ARG A 300 -20.94 4.95 0.81
N GLY A 301 -20.38 3.74 0.94
CA GLY A 301 -21.08 2.50 0.63
C GLY A 301 -21.17 2.19 -0.88
N ALA A 302 -22.18 1.40 -1.27
CA ALA A 302 -22.32 0.87 -2.63
C ALA A 302 -23.05 1.82 -3.62
N GLU A 303 -23.57 2.97 -3.16
CA GLU A 303 -24.29 3.88 -4.04
C GLU A 303 -23.33 4.65 -4.96
N PRO A 304 -23.59 4.66 -6.28
CA PRO A 304 -22.77 5.42 -7.21
C PRO A 304 -22.95 6.93 -6.98
N LEU A 305 -21.87 7.68 -7.15
CA LEU A 305 -21.94 9.15 -7.15
C LEU A 305 -22.70 9.66 -8.39
N PRO A 306 -23.44 10.80 -8.26
CA PRO A 306 -23.93 11.55 -9.41
C PRO A 306 -22.81 11.85 -10.41
N ALA A 307 -23.14 11.90 -11.70
CA ALA A 307 -22.14 12.01 -12.76
C ALA A 307 -21.25 13.27 -12.65
N ASP A 308 -21.82 14.40 -12.25
CA ASP A 308 -21.11 15.65 -12.02
C ASP A 308 -20.15 15.57 -10.82
N GLN A 309 -20.57 14.94 -9.71
CA GLN A 309 -19.73 14.71 -8.55
C GLN A 309 -18.60 13.71 -8.86
N LEU A 310 -18.89 12.67 -9.62
CA LEU A 310 -17.87 11.73 -10.07
C LEU A 310 -16.83 12.41 -10.99
N ALA A 311 -17.28 13.28 -11.89
CA ALA A 311 -16.38 14.06 -12.75
C ALA A 311 -15.48 15.01 -11.94
N ALA A 312 -16.04 15.69 -10.93
CA ALA A 312 -15.28 16.57 -10.04
C ALA A 312 -14.26 15.75 -9.19
N LEU A 313 -14.66 14.59 -8.67
CA LEU A 313 -13.78 13.69 -7.91
C LEU A 313 -12.63 13.14 -8.80
N ARG A 314 -12.91 12.76 -10.04
CA ARG A 314 -11.90 12.35 -11.01
C ARG A 314 -10.88 13.46 -11.28
N ALA A 315 -11.36 14.68 -11.45
CA ALA A 315 -10.48 15.84 -11.68
C ALA A 315 -9.61 16.13 -10.44
N GLN A 316 -10.18 16.05 -9.23
CA GLN A 316 -9.41 16.20 -7.99
C GLN A 316 -8.37 15.09 -7.85
N GLN A 317 -8.74 13.83 -8.08
CA GLN A 317 -7.83 12.68 -8.00
C GLN A 317 -6.59 12.85 -8.89
N ARG A 318 -6.78 13.31 -10.12
CA ARG A 318 -5.64 13.60 -11.02
C ARG A 318 -4.78 14.75 -10.51
N ARG A 319 -5.38 15.86 -10.04
CA ARG A 319 -4.63 16.99 -9.47
C ARG A 319 -3.80 16.57 -8.26
N ASP A 320 -4.39 15.79 -7.36
CA ASP A 320 -3.74 15.31 -6.14
C ASP A 320 -2.56 14.39 -6.49
N PHE A 321 -2.77 13.48 -7.45
CA PHE A 321 -1.73 12.59 -7.92
C PHE A 321 -0.59 13.34 -8.62
N GLU A 322 -0.90 14.20 -9.59
CA GLU A 322 0.11 14.98 -10.32
C GLU A 322 0.88 15.95 -9.40
N ALA A 323 0.23 16.54 -8.40
CA ALA A 323 0.89 17.34 -7.37
C ALA A 323 1.86 16.49 -6.52
N SER A 324 1.46 15.26 -6.20
CA SER A 324 2.29 14.31 -5.45
C SER A 324 3.50 13.84 -6.27
N VAL A 325 3.32 13.63 -7.60
CA VAL A 325 4.45 13.32 -8.51
C VAL A 325 5.46 14.48 -8.51
N ARG A 326 5.00 15.71 -8.65
CA ARG A 326 5.90 16.88 -8.60
C ARG A 326 6.64 16.97 -7.25
N TYR A 327 5.93 16.79 -6.14
CA TYR A 327 6.56 16.77 -4.81
C TYR A 327 7.63 15.68 -4.70
N ALA A 328 7.34 14.47 -5.19
CA ALA A 328 8.28 13.35 -5.20
C ALA A 328 9.54 13.65 -6.01
N GLN A 329 9.40 14.31 -7.17
CA GLN A 329 10.50 14.70 -8.04
C GLN A 329 11.30 15.89 -7.47
N ASP A 330 10.62 16.97 -7.10
CA ASP A 330 11.25 18.25 -6.77
C ASP A 330 11.78 18.30 -5.33
N VAL A 331 11.09 17.63 -4.39
CA VAL A 331 11.40 17.68 -2.96
C VAL A 331 12.12 16.41 -2.48
N LEU A 332 11.65 15.23 -2.90
CA LEU A 332 12.24 13.95 -2.49
C LEU A 332 13.34 13.47 -3.43
N GLY A 333 13.52 14.10 -4.60
CA GLY A 333 14.55 13.77 -5.58
C GLY A 333 14.37 12.40 -6.22
N LEU A 334 13.13 11.93 -6.38
CA LEU A 334 12.79 10.62 -6.94
C LEU A 334 12.59 10.67 -8.46
N GLY A 335 12.68 9.49 -9.10
CA GLY A 335 12.53 9.33 -10.55
C GLY A 335 13.87 9.31 -11.29
N GLU A 336 14.06 8.30 -12.13
CA GLU A 336 15.26 8.15 -12.96
C GLU A 336 15.08 8.87 -14.31
N ARG A 337 13.86 8.86 -14.86
CA ARG A 337 13.51 9.45 -16.16
C ARG A 337 13.42 10.98 -16.14
N SER A 338 13.20 11.60 -14.99
CA SER A 338 13.14 13.05 -14.86
C SER A 338 14.53 13.72 -14.87
N ARG A 339 15.63 12.96 -14.89
CA ARG A 339 17.02 13.42 -14.84
C ARG A 339 17.77 13.36 -16.18
N GLY A 340 17.05 13.03 -17.28
CA GLY A 340 17.61 12.90 -18.64
C GLY A 340 17.16 14.10 -19.54
#